data_14bfb03bfff3210d3ada1de09f25da94
#
_entry.id   14bfb03bfff3210d3ada1de09f25da94
#
_cell.length_a   1.000
_cell.length_b   1.000
_cell.length_c   1.000
_cell.angle_alpha   90.00
_cell.angle_beta   90.00
_cell.angle_gamma   90.00
#
_symmetry.space_group_name_H-M   'P 1'
#
loop_
_entity.id
_entity.type
_entity.pdbx_description
1 polymer ?
#
loop_
_entity_poly.entity_id
_entity_poly.type
_entity_poly.pdbx_seq_one_letter_code
_entity_poly.pdbx_strand_id
1 'polypeptide(L)'
;PLAIDAGAYSGSSGGYNSPNNKNYFKRTIAHNSLLVYDPDEKFGCWNYGGGGKTRFASNDGGQRMCGEGWKTCNSLDSLLSEEYTVGKVLAHGFGPDTQAPDYSYLKGDITQAYTRKVKEAKRSFVFLNLKSETVPAALIVYDKVSASNPDFRKYWLLHSIEEPALEGNTFTVRRTKDGDSGMLHNTVLLPRADNIRIDKVGGPGKENWVFGANYPNDAVAPYLDNANER
;
A
#
# COMPACT_ATOMS: atom_id res chain seq x y z
N PRO A 1 -1.96 16.76 0.27
CA PRO A 1 -2.47 15.47 -0.23
C PRO A 1 -3.59 14.94 0.66
N LEU A 2 -4.53 14.17 0.07
CA LEU A 2 -5.67 13.56 0.75
C LEU A 2 -5.45 12.07 0.99
N ALA A 3 -4.93 11.36 -0.02
CA ALA A 3 -4.37 10.04 0.12
C ALA A 3 -2.85 10.14 0.06
N ILE A 4 -2.17 9.41 0.92
CA ILE A 4 -0.70 9.45 1.05
C ILE A 4 -0.11 8.05 1.01
N ASP A 5 1.15 7.95 0.72
CA ASP A 5 1.99 6.85 1.15
C ASP A 5 2.41 7.08 2.62
N ALA A 6 2.87 6.08 3.34
CA ALA A 6 3.15 6.18 4.78
C ALA A 6 4.31 7.12 5.16
N GLY A 7 4.67 8.00 4.28
CA GLY A 7 5.66 9.02 4.48
C GLY A 7 7.07 8.62 4.06
N ALA A 8 7.95 9.60 4.04
CA ALA A 8 9.33 9.40 3.67
C ALA A 8 10.13 8.80 4.83
N TYR A 9 10.91 7.78 4.53
CA TYR A 9 11.83 7.22 5.46
C TYR A 9 12.91 8.26 5.82
N SER A 10 13.00 8.60 7.09
CA SER A 10 14.07 9.46 7.60
C SER A 10 15.26 8.60 7.99
N GLY A 11 16.38 8.78 7.31
CA GLY A 11 17.62 8.06 7.60
C GLY A 11 18.20 8.30 9.00
N SER A 12 17.68 9.28 9.73
CA SER A 12 18.14 9.63 11.09
C SER A 12 17.65 8.69 12.19
N SER A 13 16.64 7.84 11.91
CA SER A 13 16.00 6.99 12.91
C SER A 13 16.47 5.53 12.89
N GLY A 14 17.77 5.30 12.91
CA GLY A 14 18.33 3.94 12.96
C GLY A 14 18.54 3.28 11.60
N GLY A 15 18.30 3.98 10.52
CA GLY A 15 18.64 3.57 9.16
C GLY A 15 17.79 2.40 8.64
N TYR A 16 18.25 1.80 7.57
CA TYR A 16 17.60 0.66 6.90
C TYR A 16 17.45 -0.57 7.79
N ASN A 17 18.06 -0.58 8.96
CA ASN A 17 18.02 -1.68 9.91
C ASN A 17 17.06 -1.46 11.07
N SER A 18 16.41 -0.31 11.15
CA SER A 18 15.47 -0.03 12.22
C SER A 18 14.28 -0.98 12.21
N PRO A 19 13.68 -1.28 13.36
CA PRO A 19 12.43 -2.03 13.44
C PRO A 19 11.31 -1.42 12.59
N ASN A 20 11.20 -0.09 12.57
CA ASN A 20 10.24 0.62 11.73
C ASN A 20 10.45 0.31 10.24
N ASN A 21 11.69 0.46 9.75
CA ASN A 21 11.99 0.23 8.34
C ASN A 21 11.67 -1.23 7.90
N LYS A 22 12.01 -2.21 8.75
CA LYS A 22 11.83 -3.63 8.43
C LYS A 22 10.39 -4.11 8.52
N ASN A 23 9.66 -3.62 9.52
CA ASN A 23 8.35 -4.16 9.86
C ASN A 23 7.20 -3.34 9.30
N TYR A 24 7.43 -2.06 8.98
CA TYR A 24 6.39 -1.18 8.48
C TYR A 24 6.78 -0.54 7.14
N PHE A 25 7.80 0.29 7.14
CA PHE A 25 8.09 1.22 6.07
C PHE A 25 8.29 0.58 4.68
N LYS A 26 8.97 -0.54 4.63
CA LYS A 26 9.19 -1.33 3.41
C LYS A 26 8.11 -2.36 3.15
N ARG A 27 7.13 -2.43 4.03
CA ARG A 27 6.13 -3.48 3.96
C ARG A 27 4.86 -2.96 3.29
N THR A 28 4.13 -3.87 2.68
CA THR A 28 2.90 -3.56 1.94
C THR A 28 1.86 -2.84 2.80
N ILE A 29 1.85 -3.10 4.10
CA ILE A 29 0.93 -2.45 5.05
C ILE A 29 1.10 -0.93 5.12
N ALA A 30 2.26 -0.39 4.75
CA ALA A 30 2.51 1.05 4.72
C ALA A 30 2.03 1.73 3.43
N HIS A 31 1.47 0.98 2.49
CA HIS A 31 1.13 1.49 1.16
C HIS A 31 -0.35 1.27 0.84
N ASN A 32 -0.90 2.06 -0.09
CA ASN A 32 -2.28 1.95 -0.57
C ASN A 32 -2.46 0.70 -1.44
N SER A 33 -2.45 -0.45 -0.82
CA SER A 33 -2.38 -1.75 -1.49
C SER A 33 -3.35 -2.77 -0.87
N LEU A 34 -3.12 -4.03 -1.15
CA LEU A 34 -3.89 -5.16 -0.65
C LEU A 34 -3.02 -6.04 0.24
N LEU A 35 -3.61 -6.54 1.32
CA LEU A 35 -3.02 -7.59 2.12
C LEU A 35 -3.89 -8.84 2.03
N VAL A 36 -3.24 -9.99 2.02
CA VAL A 36 -3.86 -11.31 2.20
C VAL A 36 -3.14 -11.98 3.36
N TYR A 37 -3.80 -12.10 4.49
CA TYR A 37 -3.17 -12.53 5.72
C TYR A 37 -3.23 -14.04 5.88
N ASP A 38 -2.08 -14.68 5.70
CA ASP A 38 -1.80 -16.06 6.08
C ASP A 38 -1.08 -16.04 7.43
N PRO A 39 -1.66 -16.55 8.53
CA PRO A 39 -1.04 -16.47 9.85
C PRO A 39 0.29 -17.21 9.96
N ASP A 40 0.54 -18.18 9.11
CA ASP A 40 1.75 -19.02 9.13
C ASP A 40 2.87 -18.46 8.23
N GLU A 41 2.61 -17.36 7.51
CA GLU A 41 3.59 -16.78 6.62
C GLU A 41 4.73 -16.09 7.37
N LYS A 42 5.93 -16.31 6.88
CA LYS A 42 7.15 -15.71 7.42
C LYS A 42 7.89 -14.94 6.33
N PHE A 43 8.17 -13.68 6.61
CA PHE A 43 8.93 -12.82 5.71
C PHE A 43 10.38 -12.74 6.16
N GLY A 44 11.27 -13.44 5.45
CA GLY A 44 12.71 -13.35 5.67
C GLY A 44 13.23 -11.94 5.43
N CYS A 45 13.93 -11.40 6.39
CA CYS A 45 14.65 -10.14 6.28
C CYS A 45 16.13 -10.40 6.23
N TRP A 46 16.86 -9.47 5.61
CA TRP A 46 18.31 -9.55 5.61
C TRP A 46 18.97 -9.65 6.95
N ASN A 47 20.14 -10.24 6.86
CA ASN A 47 21.13 -10.21 7.89
C ASN A 47 22.12 -9.06 7.64
N TYR A 48 21.74 -7.84 7.98
CA TYR A 48 22.72 -6.75 8.04
C TYR A 48 23.51 -6.84 9.36
N GLY A 49 24.79 -6.99 9.26
CA GLY A 49 25.67 -6.91 10.42
C GLY A 49 26.24 -8.21 10.95
N GLY A 50 26.29 -9.25 10.14
CA GLY A 50 27.07 -10.44 10.44
C GLY A 50 26.44 -11.36 11.50
N GLY A 51 26.52 -12.63 11.28
CA GLY A 51 26.09 -13.65 12.25
C GLY A 51 25.17 -14.72 11.71
N GLY A 52 24.90 -14.71 10.41
CA GLY A 52 24.28 -15.87 9.72
C GLY A 52 22.85 -16.22 10.14
N LYS A 53 22.17 -15.41 10.95
CA LYS A 53 20.82 -15.69 11.39
C LYS A 53 19.79 -14.96 10.54
N THR A 54 18.94 -15.69 9.87
CA THR A 54 17.76 -15.13 9.19
C THR A 54 16.88 -14.41 10.21
N ARG A 55 16.60 -13.15 9.97
CA ARG A 55 15.63 -12.37 10.72
C ARG A 55 14.34 -12.31 9.94
N PHE A 56 13.23 -12.28 10.65
CA PHE A 56 11.92 -12.17 10.04
C PHE A 56 11.33 -10.79 10.32
N ALA A 57 10.69 -10.21 9.32
CA ALA A 57 9.80 -9.07 9.50
C ALA A 57 8.48 -9.56 10.09
N SER A 58 7.75 -8.64 10.72
CA SER A 58 6.38 -8.89 11.15
C SER A 58 5.53 -9.30 9.96
N ASN A 59 4.65 -10.26 10.18
CA ASN A 59 3.70 -10.67 9.17
C ASN A 59 2.64 -9.57 9.00
N ASP A 60 2.75 -8.84 7.90
CA ASP A 60 1.79 -7.80 7.52
C ASP A 60 0.74 -8.30 6.50
N GLY A 61 0.78 -9.56 6.12
CA GLY A 61 -0.07 -10.10 5.06
C GLY A 61 0.26 -9.58 3.66
N GLY A 62 1.34 -8.85 3.51
CA GLY A 62 1.70 -8.13 2.30
C GLY A 62 2.35 -8.96 1.21
N GLN A 63 2.97 -8.23 0.29
CA GLN A 63 3.73 -8.79 -0.81
C GLN A 63 5.03 -9.43 -0.31
N ARG A 64 5.52 -10.41 -1.04
CA ARG A 64 6.82 -11.03 -0.77
C ARG A 64 7.94 -10.01 -0.96
N MET A 65 9.02 -10.19 -0.26
CA MET A 65 10.23 -9.44 -0.55
C MET A 65 10.93 -10.09 -1.74
N CYS A 66 11.22 -9.31 -2.77
CA CYS A 66 12.00 -9.79 -3.90
C CYS A 66 13.42 -10.09 -3.43
N GLY A 67 13.95 -11.24 -3.82
CA GLY A 67 15.29 -11.66 -3.48
C GLY A 67 15.47 -11.81 -1.98
N GLU A 68 15.02 -12.90 -1.41
CA GLU A 68 15.36 -13.24 -0.03
C GLU A 68 16.86 -13.13 0.16
N GLY A 69 17.30 -12.15 0.92
CA GLY A 69 18.71 -11.95 1.24
C GLY A 69 19.50 -11.12 0.23
N TRP A 70 18.85 -10.25 -0.58
CA TRP A 70 19.57 -9.37 -1.52
C TRP A 70 20.50 -10.13 -2.48
N LYS A 71 19.95 -11.03 -3.18
CA LYS A 71 20.65 -11.54 -4.36
C LYS A 71 20.86 -10.37 -5.30
N THR A 72 22.11 -10.03 -5.50
CA THR A 72 22.48 -9.03 -6.48
C THR A 72 22.08 -9.56 -7.85
N CYS A 73 21.22 -8.81 -8.53
CA CYS A 73 20.84 -9.13 -9.89
C CYS A 73 22.03 -8.77 -10.80
N ASN A 74 22.80 -9.76 -11.22
CA ASN A 74 24.05 -9.57 -11.94
C ASN A 74 23.93 -9.68 -13.47
N SER A 75 22.73 -10.01 -13.96
CA SER A 75 22.48 -10.18 -15.38
C SER A 75 21.03 -9.81 -15.74
N LEU A 76 20.79 -9.53 -16.99
CA LEU A 76 19.45 -9.29 -17.51
C LEU A 76 18.55 -10.53 -17.33
N ASP A 77 19.09 -11.73 -17.54
CA ASP A 77 18.35 -12.97 -17.38
C ASP A 77 17.90 -13.18 -15.93
N SER A 78 18.78 -12.85 -14.98
CA SER A 78 18.41 -12.85 -13.55
C SER A 78 17.31 -11.84 -13.26
N LEU A 79 17.38 -10.62 -13.80
CA LEU A 79 16.37 -9.59 -13.63
C LEU A 79 15.01 -9.98 -14.23
N LEU A 80 15.03 -10.69 -15.35
CA LEU A 80 13.82 -11.16 -16.04
C LEU A 80 13.25 -12.47 -15.47
N SER A 81 13.92 -13.07 -14.49
CA SER A 81 13.43 -14.27 -13.83
C SER A 81 12.15 -14.03 -13.04
N GLU A 82 11.38 -15.07 -12.76
CA GLU A 82 10.14 -15.00 -11.97
C GLU A 82 10.34 -14.42 -10.56
N GLU A 83 11.56 -14.50 -10.03
CA GLU A 83 11.91 -13.94 -8.73
C GLU A 83 11.76 -12.40 -8.72
N TYR A 84 12.07 -11.73 -9.82
CA TYR A 84 12.06 -10.27 -9.94
C TYR A 84 10.90 -9.76 -10.76
N THR A 85 10.31 -10.56 -11.62
CA THR A 85 9.15 -10.18 -12.44
C THR A 85 7.86 -10.36 -11.66
N VAL A 86 7.55 -9.40 -10.79
CA VAL A 86 6.44 -9.49 -9.84
C VAL A 86 5.14 -8.83 -10.33
N GLY A 87 5.19 -8.15 -11.46
CA GLY A 87 4.04 -7.48 -12.04
C GLY A 87 4.05 -7.49 -13.56
N LYS A 88 2.85 -7.49 -14.15
CA LYS A 88 2.64 -7.44 -15.59
C LYS A 88 1.53 -6.46 -15.92
N VAL A 89 1.78 -5.53 -16.82
CA VAL A 89 0.73 -4.68 -17.40
C VAL A 89 -0.12 -5.53 -18.34
N LEU A 90 -1.41 -5.58 -18.11
CA LEU A 90 -2.36 -6.33 -18.94
C LEU A 90 -3.06 -5.43 -19.96
N ALA A 91 -3.35 -4.20 -19.57
CA ALA A 91 -3.97 -3.22 -20.45
C ALA A 91 -3.74 -1.82 -19.89
N HIS A 92 -3.69 -0.85 -20.79
CA HIS A 92 -3.67 0.57 -20.43
C HIS A 92 -4.26 1.39 -21.59
N GLY A 93 -4.65 2.61 -21.29
CA GLY A 93 -5.15 3.55 -22.29
C GLY A 93 -5.53 4.88 -21.66
N PHE A 94 -5.71 5.86 -22.49
CA PHE A 94 -6.18 7.19 -22.12
C PHE A 94 -6.78 7.87 -23.36
N GLY A 95 -7.61 8.86 -23.17
CA GLY A 95 -8.20 9.57 -24.30
C GLY A 95 -9.46 10.37 -23.95
N PRO A 96 -10.21 10.81 -24.97
CA PRO A 96 -9.91 10.69 -26.41
C PRO A 96 -8.72 11.56 -26.85
N ASP A 97 -8.50 12.70 -26.17
CA ASP A 97 -7.38 13.60 -26.43
C ASP A 97 -6.13 13.13 -25.67
N THR A 98 -5.00 13.03 -26.37
CA THR A 98 -3.73 12.60 -25.75
C THR A 98 -3.07 13.68 -24.91
N GLN A 99 -3.39 14.94 -25.09
CA GLN A 99 -2.83 16.07 -24.35
C GLN A 99 -3.71 16.45 -23.14
N ALA A 100 -5.02 16.22 -23.24
CA ALA A 100 -6.00 16.53 -22.21
C ALA A 100 -7.03 15.39 -22.08
N PRO A 101 -6.61 14.20 -21.65
CA PRO A 101 -7.49 13.04 -21.63
C PRO A 101 -8.63 13.19 -20.64
N ASP A 102 -9.83 12.74 -21.02
CA ASP A 102 -10.98 12.65 -20.14
C ASP A 102 -10.88 11.46 -19.20
N TYR A 103 -10.10 10.44 -19.58
CA TYR A 103 -9.83 9.28 -18.76
C TYR A 103 -8.42 8.73 -18.96
N SER A 104 -7.91 8.08 -17.96
CA SER A 104 -6.79 7.16 -18.08
C SER A 104 -7.10 5.85 -17.38
N TYR A 105 -6.54 4.76 -17.90
CA TYR A 105 -6.83 3.42 -17.48
C TYR A 105 -5.56 2.57 -17.43
N LEU A 106 -5.42 1.81 -16.35
CA LEU A 106 -4.33 0.85 -16.18
C LEU A 106 -4.88 -0.41 -15.53
N LYS A 107 -4.50 -1.57 -16.07
CA LYS A 107 -4.73 -2.88 -15.46
C LYS A 107 -3.44 -3.65 -15.35
N GLY A 108 -3.13 -4.14 -14.15
CA GLY A 108 -1.96 -4.95 -13.88
C GLY A 108 -2.31 -6.28 -13.23
N ASP A 109 -1.50 -7.29 -13.53
CA ASP A 109 -1.44 -8.53 -12.77
C ASP A 109 -0.25 -8.44 -11.83
N ILE A 110 -0.53 -8.54 -10.53
CA ILE A 110 0.45 -8.47 -9.45
C ILE A 110 0.45 -9.76 -8.61
N THR A 111 -0.05 -10.84 -9.19
CA THR A 111 -0.14 -12.14 -8.50
C THR A 111 1.23 -12.58 -8.01
N GLN A 112 2.26 -12.45 -8.84
CA GLN A 112 3.62 -12.84 -8.50
C GLN A 112 4.29 -11.98 -7.43
N ALA A 113 3.72 -10.82 -7.10
CA ALA A 113 4.17 -10.01 -5.98
C ALA A 113 3.84 -10.64 -4.62
N TYR A 114 2.90 -11.55 -4.58
CA TYR A 114 2.53 -12.32 -3.38
C TYR A 114 3.15 -13.72 -3.42
N THR A 115 3.16 -14.37 -2.26
CA THR A 115 3.54 -15.77 -2.14
C THR A 115 2.38 -16.70 -2.59
N ARG A 116 2.57 -18.01 -2.45
CA ARG A 116 1.54 -19.04 -2.73
C ARG A 116 0.19 -18.84 -2.02
N LYS A 117 0.09 -17.93 -1.07
CA LYS A 117 -1.18 -17.57 -0.40
C LYS A 117 -2.18 -16.92 -1.36
N VAL A 118 -1.72 -16.37 -2.48
CA VAL A 118 -2.55 -15.71 -3.50
C VAL A 118 -2.49 -16.49 -4.80
N LYS A 119 -3.66 -16.89 -5.31
CA LYS A 119 -3.83 -17.52 -6.62
C LYS A 119 -3.97 -16.50 -7.75
N GLU A 120 -4.58 -15.37 -7.44
CA GLU A 120 -4.79 -14.27 -8.39
C GLU A 120 -4.88 -12.95 -7.64
N ALA A 121 -4.12 -11.95 -8.09
CA ALA A 121 -4.24 -10.56 -7.68
C ALA A 121 -4.08 -9.66 -8.91
N LYS A 122 -5.18 -9.03 -9.32
CA LYS A 122 -5.20 -8.07 -10.42
C LYS A 122 -5.80 -6.78 -9.95
N ARG A 123 -5.17 -5.67 -10.27
CA ARG A 123 -5.63 -4.32 -9.94
C ARG A 123 -5.88 -3.51 -11.20
N SER A 124 -6.99 -2.82 -11.23
CA SER A 124 -7.34 -1.88 -12.29
C SER A 124 -7.61 -0.52 -11.70
N PHE A 125 -7.13 0.51 -12.38
CA PHE A 125 -7.41 1.91 -12.09
C PHE A 125 -8.09 2.54 -13.29
N VAL A 126 -9.12 3.33 -13.04
CA VAL A 126 -9.68 4.26 -14.02
C VAL A 126 -9.75 5.62 -13.37
N PHE A 127 -8.97 6.54 -13.88
CA PHE A 127 -9.06 7.95 -13.49
C PHE A 127 -9.93 8.68 -14.50
N LEU A 128 -10.91 9.42 -14.01
CA LEU A 128 -11.82 10.22 -14.80
C LEU A 128 -11.61 11.71 -14.48
N ASN A 129 -11.37 12.49 -15.49
CA ASN A 129 -11.39 13.95 -15.40
C ASN A 129 -12.85 14.40 -15.65
N LEU A 130 -13.53 14.75 -14.57
CA LEU A 130 -14.96 15.10 -14.64
C LEU A 130 -15.20 16.54 -15.12
N LYS A 131 -14.16 17.36 -15.17
CA LYS A 131 -14.24 18.77 -15.59
C LYS A 131 -15.30 19.57 -14.83
N SER A 132 -15.55 19.18 -13.59
CA SER A 132 -16.51 19.81 -12.67
C SER A 132 -15.78 20.60 -11.61
N GLU A 133 -16.24 21.81 -11.32
CA GLU A 133 -15.65 22.64 -10.27
C GLU A 133 -15.85 22.05 -8.87
N THR A 134 -16.91 21.30 -8.65
CA THR A 134 -17.24 20.72 -7.34
C THR A 134 -16.67 19.32 -7.15
N VAL A 135 -16.59 18.53 -8.23
CA VAL A 135 -16.01 17.18 -8.22
C VAL A 135 -15.11 17.04 -9.45
N PRO A 136 -13.88 17.51 -9.37
CA PRO A 136 -13.00 17.61 -10.56
C PRO A 136 -12.59 16.26 -11.12
N ALA A 137 -12.49 15.23 -10.27
CA ALA A 137 -12.00 13.92 -10.67
C ALA A 137 -12.66 12.78 -9.90
N ALA A 138 -12.68 11.61 -10.51
CA ALA A 138 -13.00 10.37 -9.84
C ALA A 138 -11.94 9.30 -10.15
N LEU A 139 -11.60 8.50 -9.16
CA LEU A 139 -10.71 7.35 -9.29
C LEU A 139 -11.50 6.08 -8.94
N ILE A 140 -11.60 5.17 -9.90
CA ILE A 140 -12.18 3.84 -9.67
C ILE A 140 -11.03 2.86 -9.52
N VAL A 141 -11.00 2.16 -8.40
CA VAL A 141 -10.05 1.07 -8.13
C VAL A 141 -10.81 -0.23 -8.07
N TYR A 142 -10.43 -1.18 -8.90
CA TYR A 142 -11.04 -2.51 -8.92
C TYR A 142 -9.97 -3.58 -8.74
N ASP A 143 -10.10 -4.34 -7.66
CA ASP A 143 -9.21 -5.43 -7.30
C ASP A 143 -9.92 -6.77 -7.43
N LYS A 144 -9.31 -7.70 -8.17
CA LYS A 144 -9.70 -9.10 -8.21
C LYS A 144 -8.68 -9.92 -7.47
N VAL A 145 -9.06 -10.47 -6.32
CA VAL A 145 -8.14 -11.23 -5.45
C VAL A 145 -8.74 -12.58 -5.11
N SER A 146 -7.97 -13.64 -5.38
CA SER A 146 -8.28 -14.99 -4.97
C SER A 146 -7.16 -15.55 -4.10
N ALA A 147 -7.48 -15.86 -2.85
CA ALA A 147 -6.55 -16.50 -1.93
C ALA A 147 -6.53 -18.02 -2.13
N SER A 148 -5.43 -18.67 -1.73
CA SER A 148 -5.31 -20.14 -1.76
C SER A 148 -6.18 -20.81 -0.69
N ASN A 149 -6.42 -20.12 0.42
CA ASN A 149 -7.32 -20.54 1.48
C ASN A 149 -8.42 -19.47 1.65
N PRO A 150 -9.71 -19.85 1.65
CA PRO A 150 -10.82 -18.92 1.83
C PRO A 150 -10.78 -18.17 3.17
N ASP A 151 -10.21 -18.77 4.21
CA ASP A 151 -10.11 -18.20 5.56
C ASP A 151 -9.07 -17.08 5.67
N PHE A 152 -8.20 -16.93 4.67
CA PHE A 152 -7.24 -15.83 4.66
C PHE A 152 -7.96 -14.50 4.52
N ARG A 153 -7.84 -13.66 5.54
CA ARG A 153 -8.43 -12.33 5.55
C ARG A 153 -7.77 -11.44 4.51
N LYS A 154 -8.58 -10.63 3.85
CA LYS A 154 -8.14 -9.67 2.84
C LYS A 154 -8.39 -8.27 3.34
N TYR A 155 -7.40 -7.39 3.19
CA TYR A 155 -7.51 -6.00 3.59
C TYR A 155 -7.17 -5.10 2.40
N TRP A 156 -7.99 -4.10 2.18
CA TRP A 156 -7.70 -3.01 1.28
C TRP A 156 -7.31 -1.79 2.11
N LEU A 157 -6.21 -1.14 1.74
CA LEU A 157 -5.61 -0.08 2.52
C LEU A 157 -5.70 1.26 1.80
N LEU A 158 -6.06 2.29 2.55
CA LEU A 158 -5.87 3.68 2.18
C LEU A 158 -5.30 4.44 3.37
N HIS A 159 -4.23 5.17 3.13
CA HIS A 159 -3.56 6.00 4.12
C HIS A 159 -3.92 7.46 3.91
N SER A 160 -4.13 8.17 5.00
CA SER A 160 -4.38 9.61 5.02
C SER A 160 -3.68 10.24 6.23
N ILE A 161 -3.35 11.53 6.14
CA ILE A 161 -2.81 12.28 7.28
C ILE A 161 -3.93 12.53 8.28
N GLU A 162 -5.07 12.99 7.77
CA GLU A 162 -6.23 13.31 8.59
C GLU A 162 -7.06 12.06 8.90
N GLU A 163 -7.63 12.02 10.08
CA GLU A 163 -8.54 10.95 10.46
C GLU A 163 -9.79 10.96 9.57
N PRO A 164 -10.12 9.84 8.89
CA PRO A 164 -11.32 9.79 8.05
C PRO A 164 -12.60 9.73 8.88
N ALA A 165 -13.65 10.41 8.42
CA ALA A 165 -15.00 10.21 8.90
C ALA A 165 -15.64 8.99 8.20
N LEU A 166 -16.18 8.06 8.97
CA LEU A 166 -16.81 6.84 8.44
C LEU A 166 -18.33 6.93 8.51
N GLU A 167 -19.00 6.48 7.44
CA GLU A 167 -20.46 6.36 7.39
C GLU A 167 -20.86 5.17 6.51
N GLY A 168 -21.27 4.09 7.14
CA GLY A 168 -21.65 2.85 6.43
C GLY A 168 -20.49 2.29 5.59
N ASN A 169 -20.69 2.21 4.28
CA ASN A 169 -19.69 1.78 3.31
C ASN A 169 -18.90 2.93 2.69
N THR A 170 -18.97 4.13 3.30
CA THR A 170 -18.25 5.31 2.83
C THR A 170 -17.27 5.82 3.89
N PHE A 171 -16.26 6.53 3.44
CA PHE A 171 -15.39 7.31 4.30
C PHE A 171 -14.88 8.55 3.59
N THR A 172 -14.71 9.62 4.36
CA THR A 172 -14.32 10.93 3.83
C THR A 172 -13.09 11.45 4.56
N VAL A 173 -12.09 11.84 3.80
CA VAL A 173 -10.92 12.57 4.28
C VAL A 173 -11.08 14.04 3.89
N ARG A 174 -10.93 14.94 4.85
CA ARG A 174 -10.92 16.39 4.63
C ARG A 174 -9.62 16.97 5.12
N ARG A 175 -9.05 17.84 4.34
CA ARG A 175 -7.83 18.54 4.73
C ARG A 175 -7.92 20.01 4.32
N THR A 176 -7.58 20.87 5.25
CA THR A 176 -7.42 22.31 5.00
C THR A 176 -6.04 22.70 5.50
N LYS A 177 -5.21 23.27 4.62
CA LYS A 177 -3.88 23.73 4.95
C LYS A 177 -3.48 24.91 4.08
N ASP A 178 -2.82 25.90 4.66
CA ASP A 178 -2.27 27.07 3.99
C ASP A 178 -3.29 27.82 3.10
N GLY A 179 -4.57 27.78 3.47
CA GLY A 179 -5.67 28.38 2.71
C GLY A 179 -6.29 27.48 1.65
N ASP A 180 -5.64 26.37 1.31
CA ASP A 180 -6.19 25.35 0.42
C ASP A 180 -7.07 24.36 1.18
N SER A 181 -8.15 23.92 0.56
CA SER A 181 -9.01 22.87 1.10
C SER A 181 -9.27 21.79 0.07
N GLY A 182 -9.35 20.55 0.56
CA GLY A 182 -9.65 19.41 -0.27
C GLY A 182 -10.45 18.34 0.45
N MET A 183 -11.18 17.57 -0.31
CA MET A 183 -11.97 16.46 0.20
C MET A 183 -11.82 15.24 -0.72
N LEU A 184 -11.57 14.09 -0.11
CA LEU A 184 -11.61 12.79 -0.77
C LEU A 184 -12.78 12.00 -0.19
N HIS A 185 -13.80 11.76 -0.99
CA HIS A 185 -14.92 10.93 -0.63
C HIS A 185 -14.78 9.56 -1.27
N ASN A 186 -14.84 8.51 -0.47
CA ASN A 186 -14.68 7.14 -0.91
C ASN A 186 -15.94 6.35 -0.66
N THR A 187 -16.33 5.53 -1.63
CA THR A 187 -17.45 4.59 -1.49
C THR A 187 -16.96 3.20 -1.86
N VAL A 188 -17.14 2.24 -0.96
CA VAL A 188 -16.87 0.84 -1.24
C VAL A 188 -18.12 0.23 -1.88
N LEU A 189 -18.00 -0.11 -3.17
CA LEU A 189 -19.09 -0.69 -3.95
C LEU A 189 -19.13 -2.23 -3.86
N LEU A 190 -17.93 -2.84 -3.78
CA LEU A 190 -17.74 -4.28 -3.68
C LEU A 190 -16.60 -4.59 -2.70
N PRO A 191 -16.75 -5.64 -1.87
CA PRO A 191 -17.96 -6.45 -1.64
C PRO A 191 -19.14 -5.60 -1.13
N ARG A 192 -20.34 -6.17 -1.07
CA ARG A 192 -21.51 -5.46 -0.51
C ARG A 192 -21.26 -5.06 0.95
N ALA A 193 -21.94 -4.05 1.42
CA ALA A 193 -21.74 -3.45 2.73
C ALA A 193 -21.84 -4.44 3.92
N ASP A 194 -22.67 -5.45 3.81
CA ASP A 194 -22.84 -6.52 4.79
C ASP A 194 -21.67 -7.54 4.83
N ASN A 195 -20.81 -7.50 3.82
CA ASN A 195 -19.61 -8.36 3.72
C ASN A 195 -18.29 -7.62 3.91
N ILE A 196 -18.34 -6.38 4.36
CA ILE A 196 -17.15 -5.57 4.63
C ILE A 196 -17.21 -4.99 6.04
N ARG A 197 -16.04 -4.68 6.55
CA ARG A 197 -15.85 -3.83 7.71
C ARG A 197 -14.80 -2.78 7.39
N ILE A 198 -15.08 -1.52 7.68
CA ILE A 198 -14.12 -0.44 7.55
C ILE A 198 -13.62 -0.09 8.95
N ASP A 199 -12.33 -0.26 9.17
CA ASP A 199 -11.66 0.08 10.42
C ASP A 199 -10.71 1.25 10.21
N LYS A 200 -10.63 2.14 11.18
CA LYS A 200 -9.59 3.15 11.28
C LYS A 200 -8.47 2.66 12.17
N VAL A 201 -7.25 2.78 11.70
CA VAL A 201 -6.05 2.43 12.48
C VAL A 201 -5.06 3.59 12.34
N GLY A 202 -4.70 4.19 13.46
CA GLY A 202 -3.79 5.33 13.47
C GLY A 202 -3.84 6.06 14.80
N GLY A 203 -3.23 7.24 14.86
CA GLY A 203 -3.14 8.07 16.05
C GLY A 203 -2.04 7.60 17.02
N PRO A 204 -1.93 8.24 18.19
CA PRO A 204 -0.86 7.98 19.14
C PRO A 204 -0.74 6.51 19.52
N GLY A 205 0.47 5.94 19.33
CA GLY A 205 0.77 4.54 19.61
C GLY A 205 0.32 3.55 18.53
N LYS A 206 -0.24 4.03 17.41
CA LYS A 206 -0.63 3.20 16.26
C LYS A 206 -0.23 3.82 14.91
N GLU A 207 0.72 4.72 14.91
CA GLU A 207 1.18 5.42 13.72
C GLU A 207 1.75 4.47 12.66
N ASN A 208 2.40 3.39 13.13
CA ASN A 208 3.02 2.38 12.29
C ASN A 208 2.60 0.97 12.75
N TRP A 209 1.31 0.76 12.79
CA TRP A 209 0.69 -0.43 13.35
C TRP A 209 0.70 -1.61 12.40
N VAL A 210 1.19 -2.75 12.88
CA VAL A 210 1.16 -4.03 12.16
C VAL A 210 0.54 -5.08 13.07
N PHE A 211 -0.70 -5.41 12.87
CA PHE A 211 -1.46 -6.50 13.50
C PHE A 211 -1.09 -6.84 14.97
N GLY A 212 -1.03 -5.84 15.84
CA GLY A 212 -0.78 -6.05 17.26
C GLY A 212 0.49 -5.37 17.79
N ALA A 213 1.33 -4.83 16.93
CA ALA A 213 2.53 -4.11 17.33
C ALA A 213 2.66 -2.77 16.59
N ASN A 214 3.09 -1.74 17.31
CA ASN A 214 3.47 -0.47 16.71
C ASN A 214 4.99 -0.43 16.52
N TYR A 215 5.44 0.04 15.39
CA TYR A 215 6.85 0.21 15.04
C TYR A 215 7.14 1.68 14.78
N PRO A 216 7.14 2.52 15.82
CA PRO A 216 7.31 3.95 15.64
C PRO A 216 8.65 4.25 14.96
N ASN A 217 8.64 5.28 14.18
CA ASN A 217 9.86 5.84 13.65
C ASN A 217 10.54 6.55 14.82
N ASP A 218 11.74 6.07 15.25
CA ASP A 218 12.36 6.57 16.45
C ASP A 218 12.43 8.10 16.46
N ALA A 219 11.72 8.69 17.38
CA ALA A 219 11.88 9.99 17.99
C ALA A 219 12.28 11.18 17.11
N VAL A 220 12.29 11.04 15.85
CA VAL A 220 12.39 12.21 15.02
C VAL A 220 11.01 12.68 14.80
N ALA A 221 10.81 13.75 15.45
CA ALA A 221 9.77 14.66 15.22
C ALA A 221 8.48 14.02 14.79
N PRO A 222 7.45 14.25 15.49
CA PRO A 222 6.14 13.81 15.06
C PRO A 222 6.09 14.03 13.57
N TYR A 223 5.44 13.17 12.84
CA TYR A 223 5.13 13.36 11.44
C TYR A 223 4.84 14.80 11.24
N LEU A 224 5.90 15.51 11.01
CA LEU A 224 5.78 16.92 10.89
C LEU A 224 5.07 17.08 9.61
N ASP A 225 4.08 17.85 9.72
CA ASP A 225 3.34 18.37 8.61
C ASP A 225 4.20 18.58 7.37
N ASN A 226 5.44 18.90 7.54
CA ASN A 226 6.34 19.22 6.48
C ASN A 226 7.09 18.05 5.85
N ALA A 227 7.36 16.99 6.58
CA ALA A 227 8.03 15.82 6.03
C ALA A 227 7.09 14.96 5.20
N ASN A 228 5.82 15.03 5.52
CA ASN A 228 4.79 14.24 4.91
C ASN A 228 4.20 14.85 3.67
N GLU A 229 4.62 16.03 3.37
CA GLU A 229 4.15 16.80 2.25
C GLU A 229 5.08 16.76 1.07
N ARG A 230 6.09 15.96 1.13
CA ARG A 230 7.10 15.82 0.08
C ARG A 230 6.82 14.66 -0.83
#